data_3ba82573a5f0f058a06157d8756cd35d
#
_entry.id   3ba82573a5f0f058a06157d8756cd35d
#
_cell.length_a   1.000
_cell.length_b   1.000
_cell.length_c   1.000
_cell.angle_alpha   90.00
_cell.angle_beta   90.00
_cell.angle_gamma   90.00
#
_symmetry.space_group_name_H-M   'P 1'
#
loop_
_entity.id
_entity.type
_entity.pdbx_description
1 polymer ?
#
loop_
_entity_poly.entity_id
_entity_poly.type
_entity_poly.pdbx_seq_one_letter_code
_entity_poly.pdbx_strand_id
1 'polypeptide(L)'
;YFTASQRQLVWARFKKQRSAMTAATILIVLIISGLLAPFLSPYDPTIAGRNKDYMNGAPNVPMFCDKNGCSLRPFLHTIERERSIKTNFRWVETINQDKRRYVQFMVEGSEYKLLGFIPAKTHLFGISDGYIHLFGTDATGKDIFSRTLHAIWTSLQVGSIGVFIAFVLALIIGGVSGYYGGWIDSVLQMVTDAVRTVPAIPLFMAIAAFIPQEWSAEMRFFFISLILGL
;
A
#
# COMPACT_ATOMS: atom_id res chain seq x y z
N TYR A 1 10.72 -17.16 38.03
CA TYR A 1 9.74 -16.11 37.67
C TYR A 1 9.79 -14.90 38.64
N PHE A 2 10.25 -15.03 39.84
CA PHE A 2 10.25 -13.94 40.83
C PHE A 2 11.27 -12.82 40.61
N THR A 3 12.21 -12.98 39.68
CA THR A 3 13.25 -12.00 39.35
C THR A 3 13.12 -11.39 37.97
N ALA A 4 12.08 -11.75 37.19
CA ALA A 4 11.89 -11.27 35.83
C ALA A 4 11.34 -9.83 35.82
N SER A 5 11.95 -8.94 35.04
CA SER A 5 11.43 -7.59 34.85
C SER A 5 10.06 -7.61 34.21
N GLN A 6 9.24 -6.58 34.42
CA GLN A 6 7.90 -6.47 33.87
C GLN A 6 7.91 -6.58 32.33
N ARG A 7 8.94 -6.02 31.66
CA ARG A 7 9.14 -6.13 30.22
C ARG A 7 9.32 -7.59 29.77
N GLN A 8 10.09 -8.39 30.52
CA GLN A 8 10.30 -9.81 30.22
C GLN A 8 9.02 -10.62 30.38
N LEU A 9 8.19 -10.31 31.36
CA LEU A 9 6.90 -10.97 31.59
C LEU A 9 5.91 -10.65 30.47
N VAL A 10 5.80 -9.39 30.08
CA VAL A 10 4.95 -8.96 28.95
C VAL A 10 5.38 -9.64 27.65
N TRP A 11 6.69 -9.65 27.37
CA TRP A 11 7.23 -10.28 26.17
C TRP A 11 7.03 -11.79 26.14
N ALA A 12 7.19 -12.46 27.28
CA ALA A 12 6.95 -13.88 27.42
C ALA A 12 5.46 -14.24 27.17
N ARG A 13 4.53 -13.43 27.71
CA ARG A 13 3.08 -13.58 27.45
C ARG A 13 2.74 -13.36 25.99
N PHE A 14 3.29 -12.30 25.37
CA PHE A 14 3.09 -11.99 23.96
C PHE A 14 3.53 -13.15 23.05
N LYS A 15 4.75 -13.69 23.27
CA LYS A 15 5.25 -14.84 22.49
C LYS A 15 4.40 -16.10 22.64
N LYS A 16 3.74 -16.27 23.79
CA LYS A 16 2.88 -17.44 24.04
C LYS A 16 1.56 -17.38 23.27
N GLN A 17 1.14 -16.19 22.88
CA GLN A 17 -0.11 -15.99 22.13
C GLN A 17 0.12 -16.11 20.62
N ARG A 18 -0.31 -17.21 20.02
CA ARG A 18 -0.10 -17.50 18.58
C ARG A 18 -0.68 -16.42 17.67
N SER A 19 -1.90 -15.96 17.95
CA SER A 19 -2.56 -14.91 17.15
C SER A 19 -1.79 -13.59 17.18
N ALA A 20 -1.23 -13.19 18.33
CA ALA A 20 -0.43 -11.99 18.45
C ALA A 20 0.89 -12.11 17.66
N MET A 21 1.52 -13.29 17.70
CA MET A 21 2.74 -13.54 16.94
C MET A 21 2.49 -13.53 15.43
N THR A 22 1.41 -14.15 14.95
CA THR A 22 1.06 -14.10 13.52
C THR A 22 0.75 -12.68 13.07
N ALA A 23 -0.03 -11.93 13.83
CA ALA A 23 -0.32 -10.53 13.52
C ALA A 23 0.94 -9.66 13.49
N ALA A 24 1.85 -9.83 14.46
CA ALA A 24 3.14 -9.13 14.49
C ALA A 24 4.01 -9.48 13.27
N THR A 25 4.05 -10.75 12.88
CA THR A 25 4.80 -11.20 11.69
C THR A 25 4.24 -10.56 10.42
N ILE A 26 2.92 -10.57 10.24
CA ILE A 26 2.26 -9.93 9.09
C ILE A 26 2.59 -8.43 9.05
N LEU A 27 2.48 -7.75 10.19
CA LEU A 27 2.77 -6.33 10.28
C LEU A 27 4.24 -6.02 9.94
N ILE A 28 5.18 -6.82 10.44
CA ILE A 28 6.62 -6.68 10.12
C ILE A 28 6.85 -6.88 8.62
N VAL A 29 6.24 -7.88 8.00
CA VAL A 29 6.35 -8.13 6.56
C VAL A 29 5.80 -6.94 5.76
N LEU A 30 4.64 -6.39 6.16
CA LEU A 30 4.07 -5.20 5.53
C LEU A 30 4.98 -3.97 5.68
N ILE A 31 5.55 -3.74 6.86
CA ILE A 31 6.48 -2.63 7.09
C ILE A 31 7.72 -2.78 6.21
N ILE A 32 8.33 -3.95 6.18
CA ILE A 32 9.52 -4.22 5.37
C ILE A 32 9.19 -4.06 3.88
N SER A 33 8.08 -4.63 3.40
CA SER A 33 7.67 -4.49 2.00
C SER A 33 7.37 -3.05 1.61
N GLY A 34 6.76 -2.26 2.49
CA GLY A 34 6.51 -0.85 2.28
C GLY A 34 7.80 -0.01 2.24
N LEU A 35 8.74 -0.26 3.17
CA LEU A 35 10.04 0.41 3.20
C LEU A 35 10.90 0.08 1.97
N LEU A 36 10.82 -1.15 1.49
CA LEU A 36 11.53 -1.62 0.31
C LEU A 36 10.71 -1.48 -0.98
N ALA A 37 9.54 -0.85 -0.93
CA ALA A 37 8.65 -0.72 -2.09
C ALA A 37 9.35 -0.18 -3.35
N PRO A 38 10.21 0.87 -3.29
CA PRO A 38 10.91 1.36 -4.48
C PRO A 38 11.88 0.34 -5.09
N PHE A 39 12.48 -0.53 -4.26
CA PHE A 39 13.36 -1.60 -4.71
C PHE A 39 12.57 -2.81 -5.25
N LEU A 40 11.48 -3.18 -4.57
CA LEU A 40 10.65 -4.34 -4.93
C LEU A 40 9.78 -4.08 -6.16
N SER A 41 9.42 -2.81 -6.43
CA SER A 41 8.60 -2.46 -7.58
C SER A 41 9.45 -2.35 -8.85
N PRO A 42 9.00 -2.91 -9.99
CA PRO A 42 9.72 -2.76 -11.25
C PRO A 42 9.64 -1.35 -11.84
N TYR A 43 8.66 -0.55 -11.39
CA TYR A 43 8.41 0.79 -11.93
C TYR A 43 8.11 1.82 -10.86
N ASP A 44 8.36 3.08 -11.18
CA ASP A 44 7.86 4.23 -10.42
C ASP A 44 6.31 4.28 -10.56
N PRO A 45 5.56 4.27 -9.45
CA PRO A 45 4.10 4.26 -9.47
C PRO A 45 3.47 5.51 -10.09
N THR A 46 4.24 6.60 -10.24
CA THR A 46 3.77 7.87 -10.79
C THR A 46 4.06 8.03 -12.27
N ILE A 47 5.18 7.52 -12.74
CA ILE A 47 5.71 7.73 -14.09
C ILE A 47 5.50 6.51 -14.99
N ALA A 48 5.79 5.32 -14.46
CA ALA A 48 5.70 4.10 -15.23
C ALA A 48 4.25 3.78 -15.60
N GLY A 49 4.00 3.46 -16.86
CA GLY A 49 2.71 3.05 -17.36
C GLY A 49 1.85 4.17 -17.98
N ARG A 50 2.37 5.36 -18.21
CA ARG A 50 1.71 6.36 -19.05
C ARG A 50 1.61 5.96 -20.53
N ASN A 51 2.02 4.74 -20.85
CA ASN A 51 1.88 4.24 -22.20
C ASN A 51 0.42 3.90 -22.48
N LYS A 52 -0.21 4.63 -23.39
CA LYS A 52 -1.61 4.45 -23.81
C LYS A 52 -1.91 3.02 -24.25
N ASP A 53 -0.89 2.30 -24.72
CA ASP A 53 -1.00 0.93 -25.21
C ASP A 53 -1.24 -0.11 -24.12
N TYR A 54 -1.03 0.25 -22.83
CA TYR A 54 -1.18 -0.64 -21.69
C TYR A 54 -2.32 -0.24 -20.72
N MET A 55 -3.23 0.62 -21.14
CA MET A 55 -4.40 0.97 -20.32
C MET A 55 -5.29 -0.26 -20.13
N ASN A 56 -5.69 -0.54 -18.87
CA ASN A 56 -6.45 -1.74 -18.49
C ASN A 56 -5.82 -3.04 -19.02
N GLY A 57 -4.48 -3.13 -18.98
CA GLY A 57 -3.75 -4.31 -19.43
C GLY A 57 -3.93 -5.48 -18.46
N ALA A 58 -4.06 -6.69 -19.02
CA ALA A 58 -4.14 -7.90 -18.22
C ALA A 58 -2.85 -8.18 -17.44
N PRO A 59 -2.93 -8.89 -16.30
CA PRO A 59 -1.75 -9.37 -15.59
C PRO A 59 -0.89 -10.27 -16.49
N ASN A 60 0.42 -10.02 -16.49
CA ASN A 60 1.37 -10.92 -17.13
C ASN A 60 2.28 -11.55 -16.06
N VAL A 61 1.95 -12.77 -15.68
CA VAL A 61 2.65 -13.50 -14.63
C VAL A 61 3.79 -14.31 -15.23
N PRO A 62 5.02 -14.21 -14.66
CA PRO A 62 6.13 -15.05 -15.09
C PRO A 62 5.83 -16.54 -14.96
N MET A 63 6.21 -17.31 -15.98
CA MET A 63 6.02 -18.75 -16.01
C MET A 63 7.35 -19.46 -16.25
N PHE A 64 7.42 -20.74 -15.90
CA PHE A 64 8.60 -21.58 -16.09
C PHE A 64 8.43 -22.57 -17.22
N CYS A 65 7.19 -22.86 -17.63
CA CYS A 65 6.87 -23.84 -18.67
C CYS A 65 5.82 -23.30 -19.63
N ASP A 66 5.97 -23.61 -20.92
CA ASP A 66 4.99 -23.38 -21.96
C ASP A 66 4.95 -24.57 -22.95
N LYS A 67 4.25 -24.43 -24.08
CA LYS A 67 4.16 -25.46 -25.11
C LYS A 67 5.52 -25.82 -25.75
N ASN A 68 6.50 -24.90 -25.69
CA ASN A 68 7.83 -25.05 -26.27
C ASN A 68 8.86 -25.60 -25.26
N GLY A 69 8.41 -26.01 -24.06
CA GLY A 69 9.23 -26.61 -23.00
C GLY A 69 9.39 -25.74 -21.76
N CYS A 70 10.09 -26.29 -20.75
CA CYS A 70 10.35 -25.62 -19.48
C CYS A 70 11.72 -24.94 -19.46
N SER A 71 11.83 -23.82 -18.73
CA SER A 71 13.06 -23.08 -18.49
C SER A 71 13.27 -22.89 -16.99
N LEU A 72 14.52 -22.96 -16.54
CA LEU A 72 14.88 -22.63 -15.15
C LEU A 72 14.77 -21.13 -14.86
N ARG A 73 14.80 -20.28 -15.90
CA ARG A 73 14.59 -18.84 -15.77
C ARG A 73 13.15 -18.51 -16.05
N PRO A 74 12.47 -17.77 -15.15
CA PRO A 74 11.10 -17.33 -15.40
C PRO A 74 11.06 -16.42 -16.62
N PHE A 75 10.04 -16.60 -17.46
CA PHE A 75 9.86 -15.82 -18.66
C PHE A 75 8.39 -15.39 -18.80
N LEU A 76 8.19 -14.39 -19.64
CA LEU A 76 6.88 -13.85 -20.04
C LEU A 76 6.72 -14.01 -21.54
N HIS A 77 5.48 -14.20 -21.97
CA HIS A 77 5.13 -14.04 -23.38
C HIS A 77 4.84 -12.58 -23.70
N THR A 78 5.14 -12.19 -24.92
CA THR A 78 4.79 -10.85 -25.43
C THR A 78 3.29 -10.76 -25.59
N ILE A 79 2.66 -9.79 -24.95
CA ILE A 79 1.25 -9.45 -25.18
C ILE A 79 1.23 -8.39 -26.28
N GLU A 80 0.67 -8.75 -27.42
CA GLU A 80 0.40 -7.83 -28.52
C GLU A 80 -1.04 -7.34 -28.40
N ARG A 81 -1.24 -6.04 -28.50
CA ARG A 81 -2.56 -5.42 -28.40
C ARG A 81 -2.93 -4.84 -29.73
N GLU A 82 -4.00 -5.34 -30.28
CA GLU A 82 -4.54 -4.84 -31.54
C GLU A 82 -5.92 -4.20 -31.32
N ARG A 83 -6.15 -3.14 -32.09
CA ARG A 83 -7.43 -2.47 -32.16
C ARG A 83 -7.88 -2.43 -33.61
N SER A 84 -8.95 -3.14 -33.94
CA SER A 84 -9.41 -3.22 -35.30
C SER A 84 -10.93 -2.96 -35.41
N ILE A 85 -11.37 -2.70 -36.63
CA ILE A 85 -12.81 -2.54 -36.98
C ILE A 85 -13.58 -3.82 -36.62
N LYS A 86 -12.96 -4.99 -36.82
CA LYS A 86 -13.56 -6.30 -36.49
C LYS A 86 -13.89 -6.47 -35.00
N THR A 87 -13.20 -5.76 -34.12
CA THR A 87 -13.39 -5.79 -32.68
C THR A 87 -14.21 -4.61 -32.16
N ASN A 88 -14.94 -3.89 -33.03
CA ASN A 88 -15.61 -2.64 -32.67
C ASN A 88 -14.68 -1.65 -31.93
N PHE A 89 -13.44 -1.53 -32.39
CA PHE A 89 -12.38 -0.70 -31.81
C PHE A 89 -12.07 -1.04 -30.34
N ARG A 90 -12.44 -2.20 -29.85
CA ARG A 90 -12.00 -2.70 -28.55
C ARG A 90 -10.58 -3.22 -28.64
N TRP A 91 -9.83 -3.05 -27.57
CA TRP A 91 -8.52 -3.66 -27.45
C TRP A 91 -8.66 -5.17 -27.30
N VAL A 92 -7.99 -5.91 -28.16
CA VAL A 92 -7.86 -7.38 -28.07
C VAL A 92 -6.39 -7.68 -27.78
N GLU A 93 -6.15 -8.44 -26.74
CA GLU A 93 -4.83 -8.88 -26.34
C GLU A 93 -4.58 -10.27 -26.93
N THR A 94 -3.53 -10.41 -27.71
CA THR A 94 -3.05 -11.68 -28.24
C THR A 94 -1.69 -12.00 -27.62
N ILE A 95 -1.55 -13.21 -27.11
CA ILE A 95 -0.31 -13.69 -26.51
C ILE A 95 0.54 -14.30 -27.62
N ASN A 96 1.65 -13.64 -27.95
CA ASN A 96 2.63 -14.20 -28.87
C ASN A 96 3.52 -15.20 -28.11
N GLN A 97 3.26 -16.50 -28.29
CA GLN A 97 3.95 -17.59 -27.60
C GLN A 97 5.33 -17.89 -28.17
N ASP A 98 5.68 -17.33 -29.33
CA ASP A 98 6.98 -17.59 -29.99
C ASP A 98 8.11 -16.75 -29.42
N LYS A 99 7.78 -15.63 -28.75
CA LYS A 99 8.76 -14.72 -28.13
C LYS A 99 8.75 -14.83 -26.61
N ARG A 100 9.73 -15.52 -26.04
CA ARG A 100 9.97 -15.55 -24.60
C ARG A 100 10.81 -14.36 -24.17
N ARG A 101 10.37 -13.64 -23.16
CA ARG A 101 11.11 -12.55 -22.50
C ARG A 101 11.47 -12.98 -21.10
N TYR A 102 12.75 -13.14 -20.84
CA TYR A 102 13.23 -13.63 -19.55
C TYR A 102 13.23 -12.53 -18.50
N VAL A 103 12.72 -12.86 -17.31
CA VAL A 103 12.82 -12.01 -16.14
C VAL A 103 14.28 -11.96 -15.70
N GLN A 104 14.74 -10.75 -15.47
CA GLN A 104 16.08 -10.47 -14.94
C GLN A 104 15.95 -9.95 -13.52
N PHE A 105 16.92 -10.31 -12.67
CA PHE A 105 17.02 -9.81 -11.31
C PHE A 105 18.07 -8.70 -11.23
N MET A 106 17.90 -7.79 -10.27
CA MET A 106 18.79 -6.65 -10.06
C MET A 106 18.97 -5.79 -11.32
N VAL A 107 17.84 -5.36 -11.89
CA VAL A 107 17.80 -4.60 -13.15
C VAL A 107 17.90 -3.10 -12.86
N GLU A 108 18.67 -2.39 -13.67
CA GLU A 108 18.67 -0.93 -13.65
C GLU A 108 17.38 -0.38 -14.25
N GLY A 109 16.74 0.54 -13.54
CA GLY A 109 15.47 1.15 -13.93
C GLY A 109 15.41 2.63 -13.57
N SER A 110 14.24 3.09 -13.17
CA SER A 110 14.02 4.47 -12.74
C SER A 110 14.82 4.80 -11.47
N GLU A 111 15.29 6.04 -11.38
CA GLU A 111 15.94 6.53 -10.17
C GLU A 111 14.94 6.67 -9.04
N TYR A 112 15.31 6.18 -7.87
CA TYR A 112 14.50 6.32 -6.65
C TYR A 112 15.38 6.58 -5.43
N LYS A 113 14.75 6.97 -4.32
CA LYS A 113 15.43 7.12 -3.03
C LYS A 113 14.95 6.02 -2.08
N LEU A 114 15.83 5.05 -1.83
CA LEU A 114 15.56 4.01 -0.84
C LEU A 114 15.55 4.64 0.56
N LEU A 115 14.56 4.30 1.37
CA LEU A 115 14.33 4.89 2.70
C LEU A 115 14.24 6.43 2.70
N GLY A 116 14.00 7.06 1.55
CA GLY A 116 13.87 8.50 1.40
C GLY A 116 15.20 9.27 1.22
N PHE A 117 16.36 8.66 1.45
CA PHE A 117 17.65 9.36 1.41
C PHE A 117 18.77 8.66 0.61
N ILE A 118 18.69 7.34 0.37
CA ILE A 118 19.72 6.60 -0.39
C ILE A 118 19.33 6.60 -1.87
N PRO A 119 20.08 7.29 -2.76
CA PRO A 119 19.81 7.24 -4.19
C PRO A 119 20.14 5.83 -4.72
N ALA A 120 19.21 5.23 -5.46
CA ALA A 120 19.38 3.93 -6.08
C ALA A 120 18.65 3.89 -7.44
N LYS A 121 19.07 2.96 -8.31
CA LYS A 121 18.47 2.71 -9.63
C LYS A 121 18.15 1.26 -9.86
N THR A 122 18.57 0.37 -8.95
CA THR A 122 18.45 -1.07 -9.12
C THR A 122 17.14 -1.56 -8.52
N HIS A 123 16.33 -2.19 -9.33
CA HIS A 123 15.08 -2.85 -8.92
C HIS A 123 15.30 -4.35 -8.77
N LEU A 124 14.52 -5.01 -7.90
CA LEU A 124 14.66 -6.44 -7.62
C LEU A 124 14.51 -7.29 -8.87
N PHE A 125 13.56 -6.96 -9.73
CA PHE A 125 13.30 -7.69 -10.98
C PHE A 125 12.75 -6.76 -12.06
N GLY A 126 12.88 -7.17 -13.30
CA GLY A 126 12.38 -6.47 -14.46
C GLY A 126 12.62 -7.29 -15.73
N ILE A 127 12.41 -6.70 -16.87
CA ILE A 127 12.73 -7.27 -18.20
C ILE A 127 13.46 -6.22 -19.03
N SER A 128 14.41 -6.67 -19.86
CA SER A 128 15.22 -5.77 -20.70
C SER A 128 14.45 -5.16 -21.85
N ASP A 129 13.42 -5.84 -22.35
CA ASP A 129 12.61 -5.38 -23.47
C ASP A 129 11.12 -5.62 -23.19
N GLY A 130 10.34 -4.54 -23.11
CA GLY A 130 8.91 -4.54 -22.83
C GLY A 130 8.57 -4.25 -21.38
N TYR A 131 7.42 -4.75 -20.93
CA TYR A 131 6.85 -4.45 -19.62
C TYR A 131 6.45 -5.71 -18.87
N ILE A 132 6.64 -5.69 -17.55
CA ILE A 132 6.17 -6.70 -16.61
C ILE A 132 5.12 -6.09 -15.70
N HIS A 133 3.88 -6.56 -15.79
CA HIS A 133 2.76 -6.08 -14.98
C HIS A 133 2.13 -7.25 -14.24
N LEU A 134 2.66 -7.58 -13.06
CA LEU A 134 2.22 -8.76 -12.29
C LEU A 134 0.72 -8.76 -11.98
N PHE A 135 0.17 -7.58 -11.69
CA PHE A 135 -1.25 -7.37 -11.38
C PHE A 135 -2.00 -6.62 -12.49
N GLY A 136 -1.36 -6.48 -13.66
CA GLY A 136 -1.90 -5.68 -14.75
C GLY A 136 -1.73 -4.18 -14.52
N THR A 137 -2.46 -3.40 -15.33
CA THR A 137 -2.44 -1.94 -15.30
C THR A 137 -3.82 -1.34 -15.10
N ASP A 138 -3.87 -0.15 -14.55
CA ASP A 138 -5.12 0.60 -14.36
C ASP A 138 -5.60 1.30 -15.66
N ALA A 139 -6.72 2.04 -15.55
CA ALA A 139 -7.28 2.81 -16.66
C ALA A 139 -6.34 3.90 -17.19
N THR A 140 -5.30 4.27 -16.45
CA THR A 140 -4.28 5.25 -16.86
C THR A 140 -2.98 4.59 -17.34
N GLY A 141 -2.93 3.25 -17.39
CA GLY A 141 -1.77 2.47 -17.80
C GLY A 141 -0.69 2.35 -16.72
N LYS A 142 -1.00 2.67 -15.46
CA LYS A 142 -0.05 2.54 -14.35
C LYS A 142 -0.03 1.13 -13.80
N ASP A 143 1.16 0.63 -13.44
CA ASP A 143 1.33 -0.69 -12.87
C ASP A 143 0.68 -0.83 -11.50
N ILE A 144 -0.26 -1.78 -11.36
CA ILE A 144 -1.02 -1.98 -10.13
C ILE A 144 -0.13 -2.57 -9.04
N PHE A 145 0.82 -3.46 -9.36
CA PHE A 145 1.72 -4.06 -8.39
C PHE A 145 2.62 -3.01 -7.73
N SER A 146 3.29 -2.16 -8.53
CA SER A 146 4.14 -1.08 -8.02
C SER A 146 3.34 -0.11 -7.14
N ARG A 147 2.13 0.26 -7.57
CA ARG A 147 1.24 1.12 -6.78
C ARG A 147 0.81 0.48 -5.46
N THR A 148 0.52 -0.81 -5.46
CA THR A 148 0.13 -1.54 -4.25
C THR A 148 1.25 -1.54 -3.22
N LEU A 149 2.49 -1.80 -3.64
CA LEU A 149 3.66 -1.75 -2.74
C LEU A 149 3.86 -0.37 -2.11
N HIS A 150 3.79 0.69 -2.91
CA HIS A 150 3.92 2.05 -2.39
C HIS A 150 2.73 2.46 -1.51
N ALA A 151 1.51 2.00 -1.86
CA ALA A 151 0.32 2.26 -1.06
C ALA A 151 0.38 1.62 0.34
N ILE A 152 1.06 0.46 0.49
CA ILE A 152 1.28 -0.16 1.80
C ILE A 152 2.00 0.82 2.73
N TRP A 153 3.08 1.44 2.27
CA TRP A 153 3.84 2.41 3.07
C TRP A 153 3.01 3.62 3.46
N THR A 154 2.34 4.24 2.49
CA THR A 154 1.46 5.40 2.74
C THR A 154 0.35 5.06 3.72
N SER A 155 -0.30 3.91 3.57
CA SER A 155 -1.37 3.48 4.48
C SER A 155 -0.87 3.24 5.90
N LEU A 156 0.32 2.65 6.05
CA LEU A 156 0.95 2.43 7.37
C LEU A 156 1.29 3.76 8.05
N GLN A 157 1.85 4.72 7.32
CA GLN A 157 2.16 6.04 7.85
C GLN A 157 0.90 6.76 8.33
N VAL A 158 -0.09 6.88 7.46
CA VAL A 158 -1.36 7.57 7.76
C VAL A 158 -2.08 6.90 8.92
N GLY A 159 -2.20 5.56 8.90
CA GLY A 159 -2.84 4.81 9.97
C GLY A 159 -2.10 4.94 11.30
N SER A 160 -0.77 4.87 11.31
CA SER A 160 0.03 5.00 12.53
C SER A 160 -0.12 6.40 13.15
N ILE A 161 -0.12 7.45 12.35
CA ILE A 161 -0.31 8.83 12.82
C ILE A 161 -1.71 8.98 13.42
N GLY A 162 -2.75 8.50 12.74
CA GLY A 162 -4.14 8.56 13.23
C GLY A 162 -4.30 7.83 14.56
N VAL A 163 -3.79 6.60 14.66
CA VAL A 163 -3.83 5.82 15.91
C VAL A 163 -3.05 6.50 17.05
N PHE A 164 -1.89 7.10 16.76
CA PHE A 164 -1.10 7.81 17.76
C PHE A 164 -1.86 9.02 18.29
N ILE A 165 -2.48 9.82 17.43
CA ILE A 165 -3.28 11.00 17.82
C ILE A 165 -4.47 10.55 18.66
N ALA A 166 -5.23 9.57 18.19
CA ALA A 166 -6.39 9.03 18.91
C ALA A 166 -5.99 8.50 20.30
N PHE A 167 -4.85 7.81 20.40
CA PHE A 167 -4.33 7.30 21.67
C PHE A 167 -3.97 8.41 22.66
N VAL A 168 -3.27 9.46 22.19
CA VAL A 168 -2.92 10.60 23.02
C VAL A 168 -4.17 11.32 23.52
N LEU A 169 -5.13 11.58 22.65
CA LEU A 169 -6.40 12.21 23.01
C LEU A 169 -7.21 11.34 23.99
N ALA A 170 -7.27 10.04 23.77
CA ALA A 170 -7.95 9.12 24.68
C ALA A 170 -7.30 9.12 26.07
N LEU A 171 -5.97 9.19 26.16
CA LEU A 171 -5.26 9.29 27.44
C LEU A 171 -5.56 10.61 28.16
N ILE A 172 -5.59 11.73 27.42
CA ILE A 172 -5.88 13.05 28.01
C ILE A 172 -7.34 13.10 28.47
N ILE A 173 -8.28 12.81 27.59
CA ILE A 173 -9.72 12.90 27.88
C ILE A 173 -10.10 11.89 28.97
N GLY A 174 -9.70 10.63 28.81
CA GLY A 174 -9.98 9.57 29.77
C GLY A 174 -9.27 9.79 31.11
N GLY A 175 -8.03 10.32 31.08
CA GLY A 175 -7.29 10.68 32.29
C GLY A 175 -7.95 11.82 33.06
N VAL A 176 -8.37 12.88 32.40
CA VAL A 176 -9.10 14.01 33.02
C VAL A 176 -10.44 13.54 33.56
N SER A 177 -11.21 12.81 32.77
CA SER A 177 -12.49 12.25 33.15
C SER A 177 -12.38 11.36 34.38
N GLY A 178 -11.44 10.40 34.37
CA GLY A 178 -11.22 9.47 35.49
C GLY A 178 -10.63 10.11 36.75
N TYR A 179 -9.82 11.16 36.61
CA TYR A 179 -9.18 11.84 37.76
C TYR A 179 -10.17 12.78 38.49
N TYR A 180 -10.90 13.61 37.75
CA TYR A 180 -11.79 14.60 38.35
C TYR A 180 -13.18 14.02 38.67
N GLY A 181 -13.66 13.11 37.81
CA GLY A 181 -15.00 12.51 37.97
C GLY A 181 -16.14 13.52 37.97
N GLY A 182 -17.30 13.10 38.48
CA GLY A 182 -18.45 13.97 38.72
C GLY A 182 -18.95 14.71 37.47
N TRP A 183 -19.17 16.04 37.58
CA TRP A 183 -19.73 16.83 36.47
C TRP A 183 -18.77 16.92 35.26
N ILE A 184 -17.46 16.92 35.50
CA ILE A 184 -16.43 16.96 34.42
C ILE A 184 -16.53 15.71 33.56
N ASP A 185 -16.60 14.54 34.20
CA ASP A 185 -16.80 13.26 33.52
C ASP A 185 -18.11 13.27 32.71
N SER A 186 -19.22 13.71 33.33
CA SER A 186 -20.52 13.79 32.66
C SER A 186 -20.49 14.69 31.40
N VAL A 187 -19.84 15.85 31.49
CA VAL A 187 -19.71 16.75 30.33
C VAL A 187 -18.84 16.15 29.25
N LEU A 188 -17.68 15.55 29.59
CA LEU A 188 -16.81 14.91 28.63
C LEU A 188 -17.50 13.71 27.93
N GLN A 189 -18.24 12.91 28.68
CA GLN A 189 -19.06 11.81 28.14
C GLN A 189 -20.12 12.34 27.17
N MET A 190 -20.87 13.39 27.58
CA MET A 190 -21.90 14.00 26.73
C MET A 190 -21.32 14.52 25.42
N VAL A 191 -20.15 15.19 25.45
CA VAL A 191 -19.47 15.68 24.24
C VAL A 191 -19.04 14.50 23.36
N THR A 192 -18.45 13.48 23.94
CA THR A 192 -18.00 12.29 23.21
C THR A 192 -19.17 11.56 22.53
N ASP A 193 -20.28 11.43 23.24
CA ASP A 193 -21.49 10.81 22.70
C ASP A 193 -22.13 11.67 21.61
N ALA A 194 -22.14 13.01 21.76
CA ALA A 194 -22.62 13.92 20.73
C ALA A 194 -21.80 13.77 19.43
N VAL A 195 -20.47 13.68 19.52
CA VAL A 195 -19.60 13.46 18.35
C VAL A 195 -19.90 12.10 17.69
N ARG A 196 -20.14 11.05 18.48
CA ARG A 196 -20.47 9.70 17.97
C ARG A 196 -21.83 9.63 17.28
N THR A 197 -22.77 10.52 17.57
CA THR A 197 -24.06 10.54 16.88
C THR A 197 -23.97 11.02 15.44
N VAL A 198 -22.88 11.74 15.08
CA VAL A 198 -22.67 12.19 13.71
C VAL A 198 -22.24 11.02 12.84
N PRO A 199 -22.99 10.71 11.76
CA PRO A 199 -22.59 9.60 10.89
C PRO A 199 -21.24 9.89 10.25
N ALA A 200 -20.27 9.02 10.47
CA ALA A 200 -18.87 9.21 10.04
C ALA A 200 -18.73 9.42 8.52
N ILE A 201 -19.42 8.60 7.72
CA ILE A 201 -19.31 8.66 6.25
C ILE A 201 -19.77 10.02 5.68
N PRO A 202 -20.97 10.55 5.99
CA PRO A 202 -21.36 11.90 5.55
C PRO A 202 -20.44 13.00 6.05
N LEU A 203 -19.95 12.88 7.30
CA LEU A 203 -19.00 13.85 7.85
C LEU A 203 -17.71 13.87 7.01
N PHE A 204 -17.15 12.71 6.68
CA PHE A 204 -15.94 12.63 5.86
C PHE A 204 -16.15 13.14 4.45
N MET A 205 -17.29 12.86 3.84
CA MET A 205 -17.62 13.39 2.52
C MET A 205 -17.71 14.91 2.54
N ALA A 206 -18.35 15.49 3.57
CA ALA A 206 -18.42 16.93 3.74
C ALA A 206 -17.03 17.55 3.92
N ILE A 207 -16.20 16.98 4.83
CA ILE A 207 -14.83 17.46 5.06
C ILE A 207 -13.99 17.35 3.80
N ALA A 208 -14.04 16.22 3.09
CA ALA A 208 -13.30 16.02 1.85
C ALA A 208 -13.67 17.04 0.76
N ALA A 209 -14.91 17.53 0.75
CA ALA A 209 -15.35 18.58 -0.18
C ALA A 209 -14.75 19.97 0.13
N PHE A 210 -14.38 20.24 1.39
CA PHE A 210 -13.75 21.51 1.80
C PHE A 210 -12.23 21.50 1.65
N ILE A 211 -11.61 20.32 1.49
CA ILE A 211 -10.15 20.24 1.33
C ILE A 211 -9.75 20.77 -0.05
N PRO A 212 -8.79 21.73 -0.12
CA PRO A 212 -8.32 22.28 -1.39
C PRO A 212 -7.80 21.18 -2.32
N GLN A 213 -8.17 21.27 -3.60
CA GLN A 213 -7.78 20.25 -4.59
C GLN A 213 -6.30 20.36 -4.98
N GLU A 214 -5.66 21.48 -4.70
CA GLU A 214 -4.24 21.73 -4.93
C GLU A 214 -3.34 20.96 -3.95
N TRP A 215 -3.89 20.51 -2.83
CA TRP A 215 -3.12 19.71 -1.87
C TRP A 215 -2.74 18.36 -2.44
N SER A 216 -1.53 17.90 -2.11
CA SER A 216 -1.10 16.55 -2.46
C SER A 216 -2.03 15.50 -1.85
N ALA A 217 -2.10 14.31 -2.47
CA ALA A 217 -2.91 13.21 -1.95
C ALA A 217 -2.53 12.87 -0.49
N GLU A 218 -1.22 12.89 -0.17
CA GLU A 218 -0.69 12.60 1.16
C GLU A 218 -1.16 13.63 2.19
N MET A 219 -1.16 14.93 1.86
CA MET A 219 -1.64 15.98 2.73
C MET A 219 -3.15 15.83 3.00
N ARG A 220 -3.93 15.52 1.97
CA ARG A 220 -5.38 15.25 2.12
C ARG A 220 -5.64 14.06 3.04
N PHE A 221 -4.93 12.95 2.82
CA PHE A 221 -5.03 11.77 3.67
C PHE A 221 -4.60 12.06 5.11
N PHE A 222 -3.53 12.79 5.32
CA PHE A 222 -3.09 13.21 6.64
C PHE A 222 -4.18 14.01 7.38
N PHE A 223 -4.77 14.98 6.70
CA PHE A 223 -5.84 15.81 7.29
C PHE A 223 -7.09 15.01 7.63
N ILE A 224 -7.52 14.13 6.72
CA ILE A 224 -8.63 13.21 6.98
C ILE A 224 -8.33 12.30 8.16
N SER A 225 -7.11 11.78 8.26
CA SER A 225 -6.69 10.90 9.36
C SER A 225 -6.64 11.64 10.71
N LEU A 226 -6.23 12.91 10.69
CA LEU A 226 -6.25 13.76 11.88
C LEU A 226 -7.68 13.91 12.43
N ILE A 227 -8.64 14.16 11.53
CA ILE A 227 -10.05 14.33 11.90
C ILE A 227 -10.69 13.02 12.32
N LEU A 228 -10.28 11.91 11.70
CA LEU A 228 -10.70 10.54 12.08
C LEU A 228 -10.18 10.13 13.46
N GLY A 229 -9.04 10.65 13.87
CA GLY A 229 -8.43 10.36 15.17
C GLY A 229 -9.04 11.14 16.34
N LEU A 230 -9.84 12.15 16.05
CA LEU A 230 -10.63 12.91 17.03
C LEU A 230 -11.90 12.16 17.40
#